data_6fbca38266e87eca86eb39ef9de14546
#
_entry.id   6fbca38266e87eca86eb39ef9de14546
#
_cell.length_a   1.000
_cell.length_b   1.000
_cell.length_c   1.000
_cell.angle_alpha   90.00
_cell.angle_beta   90.00
_cell.angle_gamma   90.00
#
_symmetry.space_group_name_H-M   'P 1'
#
loop_
_entity.id
_entity.type
_entity.pdbx_description
1 polymer ?
#
loop_
_entity_poly.entity_id
_entity_poly.type
_entity_poly.pdbx_seq_one_letter_code
_entity_poly.pdbx_strand_id
1 'polypeptide(L)'
;MAHLSDARHAAIADLIPELDRLAVDSMADWKVPGAALAAVLDGELALAKAYGHRNIEANLPATVATQFVIGSITKSFTATGVALLHNEGRLDWTKPVRDYIPEFRLHDAVATERVTVRDLLCHQSGLPRHDWVWLPGDRSCAELLNAMRYLEPSRDIRSVYQYNNLCYNVASLLIERASGQSYEAFVRARLTDRLGMKVSFTLDDLETSADAARPYMMHEDTRLPAIRLPVSIMAAGAIGTSVADLASWMRLHLGKGELGGERLLPATLIDALHAPRVYYAEPGYAEFGEAHYGLGLRCQSYRGDRLVWHGGGFVGWGARMTLLPDFGIGVAVLTNRSPSEVPMALTCYLLDRLRGREPIDWRERVRKRREQALAQMQADKNARAKVRHTSTRPAHDLAAYAGDYKHPAYGLMSIKEQGGALHWSWRGMFAAVTHRHYETFELPEVPDRLLPDRLAITFLTDREGNIVSLSAPLEPMVKDIVFVRLAAGDCTDAAFRARCAGIFKGGPTTRRVTLDAEGQLVLKADNEPAYRLAPHHGRRFRIVGLEGFVVEFGGEGTNVDELILHQPNGTLIAKRVED
;
A
#
# COMPACT_ATOMS: atom_id res chain seq x y z
N MET A 1 21.53 27.06 -33.07
CA MET A 1 20.82 26.51 -31.90
C MET A 1 20.53 27.56 -30.82
N ALA A 2 21.46 28.48 -30.49
CA ALA A 2 21.20 29.53 -29.49
C ALA A 2 19.98 30.42 -29.80
N HIS A 3 19.83 30.91 -31.02
CA HIS A 3 18.69 31.77 -31.42
C HIS A 3 17.30 31.09 -31.30
N LEU A 4 17.23 29.75 -31.47
CA LEU A 4 15.97 28.99 -31.28
C LEU A 4 15.64 28.83 -29.79
N SER A 5 16.68 28.69 -28.94
CA SER A 5 16.53 28.64 -27.49
C SER A 5 15.99 29.96 -26.95
N ASP A 6 16.57 31.10 -27.38
CA ASP A 6 16.15 32.43 -26.94
C ASP A 6 14.72 32.75 -27.34
N ALA A 7 14.29 32.37 -28.55
CA ALA A 7 12.90 32.54 -29.02
C ALA A 7 11.92 31.69 -28.20
N ARG A 8 12.30 30.45 -27.86
CA ARG A 8 11.44 29.55 -27.05
C ARG A 8 11.33 30.05 -25.59
N HIS A 9 12.42 30.60 -25.02
CA HIS A 9 12.38 31.21 -23.68
C HIS A 9 11.58 32.50 -23.65
N ALA A 10 11.66 33.35 -24.68
CA ALA A 10 10.84 34.55 -24.81
C ALA A 10 9.33 34.20 -24.86
N ALA A 11 8.95 33.14 -25.59
CA ALA A 11 7.57 32.67 -25.68
C ALA A 11 6.99 32.18 -24.33
N ILE A 12 7.84 31.87 -23.33
CA ILE A 12 7.36 31.49 -22.00
C ILE A 12 6.71 32.69 -21.29
N ALA A 13 7.23 33.90 -21.44
CA ALA A 13 6.66 35.09 -20.82
C ALA A 13 5.22 35.34 -21.29
N ASP A 14 4.93 35.08 -22.56
CA ASP A 14 3.61 35.31 -23.17
C ASP A 14 2.55 34.32 -22.67
N LEU A 15 2.95 33.11 -22.23
CA LEU A 15 2.00 32.12 -21.73
C LEU A 15 1.64 32.31 -20.24
N ILE A 16 2.42 33.12 -19.49
CA ILE A 16 2.23 33.28 -18.03
C ILE A 16 0.82 33.78 -17.65
N PRO A 17 0.24 34.82 -18.27
CA PRO A 17 -1.07 35.29 -17.86
C PRO A 17 -2.19 34.26 -18.01
N GLU A 18 -2.14 33.43 -19.05
CA GLU A 18 -3.10 32.35 -19.27
C GLU A 18 -2.86 31.19 -18.30
N LEU A 19 -1.60 30.81 -18.06
CA LEU A 19 -1.21 29.81 -17.08
C LEU A 19 -1.67 30.19 -15.66
N ASP A 20 -1.48 31.43 -15.26
CA ASP A 20 -1.88 31.94 -13.95
C ASP A 20 -3.38 31.80 -13.74
N ARG A 21 -4.16 32.19 -14.74
CA ARG A 21 -5.63 32.02 -14.72
C ARG A 21 -6.03 30.57 -14.64
N LEU A 22 -5.45 29.72 -15.51
CA LEU A 22 -5.73 28.28 -15.52
C LEU A 22 -5.38 27.63 -14.18
N ALA A 23 -4.26 28.01 -13.55
CA ALA A 23 -3.84 27.49 -12.26
C ALA A 23 -4.84 27.86 -11.15
N VAL A 24 -5.18 29.15 -11.04
CA VAL A 24 -6.12 29.65 -10.03
C VAL A 24 -7.51 29.00 -10.20
N ASP A 25 -8.02 28.96 -11.42
CA ASP A 25 -9.30 28.37 -11.71
C ASP A 25 -9.35 26.86 -11.46
N SER A 26 -8.31 26.12 -11.90
CA SER A 26 -8.21 24.67 -11.66
C SER A 26 -8.11 24.37 -10.16
N MET A 27 -7.32 25.16 -9.41
CA MET A 27 -7.21 25.00 -7.96
C MET A 27 -8.56 25.25 -7.27
N ALA A 28 -9.34 26.23 -7.73
CA ALA A 28 -10.68 26.50 -7.21
C ALA A 28 -11.63 25.32 -7.47
N ASP A 29 -11.68 24.80 -8.69
CA ASP A 29 -12.53 23.65 -9.07
C ASP A 29 -12.26 22.42 -8.22
N TRP A 30 -11.00 22.19 -7.89
CA TRP A 30 -10.55 21.04 -7.10
C TRP A 30 -10.34 21.36 -5.62
N LYS A 31 -10.64 22.56 -5.15
CA LYS A 31 -10.44 23.03 -3.77
C LYS A 31 -8.99 22.77 -3.27
N VAL A 32 -7.99 22.91 -4.17
CA VAL A 32 -6.56 22.76 -3.86
C VAL A 32 -6.06 24.03 -3.19
N PRO A 33 -5.49 23.95 -1.96
CA PRO A 33 -5.05 25.15 -1.25
C PRO A 33 -3.79 25.76 -1.83
N GLY A 34 -2.83 24.94 -2.22
CA GLY A 34 -1.53 25.36 -2.70
C GLY A 34 -1.00 24.46 -3.80
N ALA A 35 -0.31 25.04 -4.75
CA ALA A 35 0.36 24.36 -5.83
C ALA A 35 1.70 25.03 -6.15
N ALA A 36 2.63 24.25 -6.65
CA ALA A 36 3.86 24.75 -7.24
C ALA A 36 4.14 24.00 -8.54
N LEU A 37 4.71 24.67 -9.54
CA LEU A 37 5.09 24.07 -10.81
C LEU A 37 6.47 24.56 -11.28
N ALA A 38 7.13 23.71 -12.05
CA ALA A 38 8.37 24.06 -12.76
C ALA A 38 8.34 23.48 -14.18
N ALA A 39 8.89 24.23 -15.13
CA ALA A 39 9.16 23.74 -16.49
C ALA A 39 10.64 23.87 -16.81
N VAL A 40 11.22 22.79 -17.33
CA VAL A 40 12.56 22.70 -17.88
C VAL A 40 12.46 22.73 -19.39
N LEU A 41 13.32 23.51 -20.02
CA LEU A 41 13.41 23.61 -21.48
C LEU A 41 14.91 23.64 -21.87
N ASP A 42 15.28 22.75 -22.79
CA ASP A 42 16.64 22.69 -23.34
C ASP A 42 17.75 22.62 -22.25
N GLY A 43 17.47 21.89 -21.16
CA GLY A 43 18.40 21.69 -20.05
C GLY A 43 18.40 22.78 -18.98
N GLU A 44 17.58 23.84 -19.12
CA GLU A 44 17.50 24.93 -18.16
C GLU A 44 16.13 25.01 -17.48
N LEU A 45 16.09 25.52 -16.23
CA LEU A 45 14.85 25.86 -15.54
C LEU A 45 14.27 27.13 -16.18
N ALA A 46 13.30 26.93 -17.07
CA ALA A 46 12.71 28.02 -17.85
C ALA A 46 11.54 28.73 -17.15
N LEU A 47 10.85 28.04 -16.25
CA LEU A 47 9.71 28.58 -15.50
C LEU A 47 9.62 27.90 -14.15
N ALA A 48 9.39 28.68 -13.09
CA ALA A 48 8.97 28.17 -11.78
C ALA A 48 7.97 29.14 -11.16
N LYS A 49 6.82 28.62 -10.71
CA LYS A 49 5.74 29.41 -10.08
C LYS A 49 5.08 28.65 -8.94
N ALA A 50 4.52 29.38 -8.01
CA ALA A 50 3.73 28.83 -6.92
C ALA A 50 2.42 29.64 -6.76
N TYR A 51 1.37 28.98 -6.28
CA TYR A 51 0.03 29.54 -6.15
C TYR A 51 -0.58 29.12 -4.82
N GLY A 52 -1.38 30.02 -4.24
CA GLY A 52 -2.13 29.75 -3.01
C GLY A 52 -1.26 29.56 -1.79
N HIS A 53 -1.66 28.67 -0.88
CA HIS A 53 -1.09 28.52 0.45
C HIS A 53 -0.50 27.14 0.70
N ARG A 54 0.73 27.07 1.23
CA ARG A 54 1.30 25.84 1.76
C ARG A 54 0.65 25.43 3.10
N ASN A 55 0.14 26.41 3.84
CA ASN A 55 -0.61 26.21 5.09
C ASN A 55 -1.70 27.27 5.21
N ILE A 56 -2.97 26.86 5.19
CA ILE A 56 -4.11 27.77 5.22
C ILE A 56 -4.27 28.37 6.61
N GLU A 57 -4.18 27.52 7.64
CA GLU A 57 -4.46 27.90 9.03
C GLU A 57 -3.47 28.97 9.52
N ALA A 58 -2.22 28.87 9.07
CA ALA A 58 -1.17 29.84 9.39
C ALA A 58 -1.06 30.97 8.35
N ASN A 59 -1.93 30.99 7.32
CA ASN A 59 -1.91 31.94 6.21
C ASN A 59 -0.54 32.06 5.52
N LEU A 60 0.18 30.93 5.36
CA LEU A 60 1.52 30.89 4.76
C LEU A 60 1.41 30.59 3.26
N PRO A 61 1.90 31.47 2.38
CA PRO A 61 1.86 31.27 0.93
C PRO A 61 2.77 30.11 0.51
N ALA A 62 2.41 29.41 -0.56
CA ALA A 62 3.30 28.48 -1.23
C ALA A 62 4.40 29.25 -2.00
N THR A 63 5.59 28.69 -2.06
CA THR A 63 6.74 29.20 -2.82
C THR A 63 7.29 28.11 -3.75
N VAL A 64 8.17 28.47 -4.66
CA VAL A 64 8.85 27.49 -5.54
C VAL A 64 9.80 26.57 -4.77
N ALA A 65 10.19 26.97 -3.56
CA ALA A 65 11.01 26.20 -2.63
C ALA A 65 10.20 25.38 -1.63
N THR A 66 8.86 25.56 -1.61
CA THR A 66 7.99 24.79 -0.72
C THR A 66 8.11 23.30 -1.02
N GLN A 67 8.38 22.53 0.03
CA GLN A 67 8.51 21.08 -0.06
C GLN A 67 7.15 20.39 0.04
N PHE A 68 6.90 19.47 -0.87
CA PHE A 68 5.72 18.59 -0.92
C PHE A 68 6.16 17.14 -0.97
N VAL A 69 5.41 16.22 -0.39
CA VAL A 69 5.64 14.80 -0.64
C VAL A 69 5.29 14.48 -2.09
N ILE A 70 6.25 13.98 -2.85
CA ILE A 70 6.10 13.70 -4.29
C ILE A 70 5.50 12.32 -4.58
N GLY A 71 5.16 11.55 -3.53
CA GLY A 71 4.56 10.24 -3.67
C GLY A 71 5.37 9.33 -4.57
N SER A 72 4.70 8.62 -5.43
CA SER A 72 5.33 7.59 -6.30
C SER A 72 6.33 8.10 -7.33
N ILE A 73 6.54 9.41 -7.50
CA ILE A 73 7.70 9.92 -8.25
C ILE A 73 9.01 9.47 -7.59
N THR A 74 9.00 9.22 -6.27
CA THR A 74 10.09 8.58 -5.51
C THR A 74 10.63 7.31 -6.17
N LYS A 75 9.77 6.54 -6.84
CA LYS A 75 10.18 5.30 -7.51
C LYS A 75 11.23 5.51 -8.59
N SER A 76 11.24 6.68 -9.24
CA SER A 76 12.28 7.02 -10.21
C SER A 76 13.66 7.15 -9.56
N PHE A 77 13.74 7.71 -8.34
CA PHE A 77 14.98 7.78 -7.56
C PHE A 77 15.47 6.39 -7.15
N THR A 78 14.57 5.55 -6.67
CA THR A 78 14.89 4.18 -6.29
C THR A 78 15.39 3.36 -7.47
N ALA A 79 14.70 3.42 -8.62
CA ALA A 79 15.12 2.72 -9.83
C ALA A 79 16.46 3.23 -10.35
N THR A 80 16.73 4.54 -10.27
CA THR A 80 18.02 5.13 -10.62
C THR A 80 19.12 4.67 -9.66
N GLY A 81 18.83 4.55 -8.36
CA GLY A 81 19.77 3.98 -7.38
C GLY A 81 20.14 2.52 -7.70
N VAL A 82 19.15 1.70 -8.06
CA VAL A 82 19.40 0.33 -8.53
C VAL A 82 20.22 0.32 -9.83
N ALA A 83 19.94 1.23 -10.77
CA ALA A 83 20.69 1.36 -12.02
C ALA A 83 22.16 1.73 -11.78
N LEU A 84 22.46 2.59 -10.80
CA LEU A 84 23.83 2.91 -10.40
C LEU A 84 24.57 1.68 -9.90
N LEU A 85 23.96 0.92 -9.00
CA LEU A 85 24.55 -0.31 -8.45
C LEU A 85 24.72 -1.40 -9.52
N HIS A 86 23.81 -1.45 -10.49
CA HIS A 86 23.95 -2.33 -11.66
C HIS A 86 25.15 -1.93 -12.52
N ASN A 87 25.32 -0.64 -12.79
CA ASN A 87 26.48 -0.12 -13.56
C ASN A 87 27.83 -0.39 -12.85
N GLU A 88 27.82 -0.39 -11.52
CA GLU A 88 29.00 -0.67 -10.70
C GLU A 88 29.29 -2.18 -10.55
N GLY A 89 28.46 -3.05 -11.13
CA GLY A 89 28.58 -4.49 -11.00
C GLY A 89 28.26 -5.05 -9.59
N ARG A 90 27.71 -4.20 -8.70
CA ARG A 90 27.34 -4.57 -7.32
C ARG A 90 25.99 -5.27 -7.23
N LEU A 91 25.17 -5.09 -8.23
CA LEU A 91 23.85 -5.69 -8.38
C LEU A 91 23.56 -5.88 -9.87
N ASP A 92 23.09 -7.06 -10.27
CA ASP A 92 22.55 -7.28 -11.61
C ASP A 92 21.02 -7.36 -11.55
N TRP A 93 20.35 -6.39 -12.11
CA TRP A 93 18.88 -6.33 -12.09
C TRP A 93 18.17 -7.45 -12.86
N THR A 94 18.91 -8.23 -13.66
CA THR A 94 18.39 -9.42 -14.37
C THR A 94 18.44 -10.70 -13.52
N LYS A 95 19.12 -10.64 -12.38
CA LYS A 95 19.24 -11.77 -11.46
C LYS A 95 18.05 -11.85 -10.52
N PRO A 96 17.76 -13.06 -9.99
CA PRO A 96 16.74 -13.24 -8.95
C PRO A 96 17.00 -12.38 -7.73
N VAL A 97 15.92 -11.89 -7.10
CA VAL A 97 15.99 -11.13 -5.85
C VAL A 97 16.70 -11.92 -4.75
N ARG A 98 16.50 -13.24 -4.72
CA ARG A 98 17.09 -14.14 -3.72
C ARG A 98 18.62 -14.25 -3.78
N ASP A 99 19.24 -13.91 -4.90
CA ASP A 99 20.71 -13.86 -4.98
C ASP A 99 21.28 -12.78 -4.06
N TYR A 100 20.50 -11.77 -3.72
CA TYR A 100 20.87 -10.62 -2.86
C TYR A 100 20.17 -10.62 -1.51
N ILE A 101 18.94 -11.15 -1.43
CA ILE A 101 18.12 -11.26 -0.22
C ILE A 101 17.66 -12.72 -0.07
N PRO A 102 18.48 -13.62 0.52
CA PRO A 102 18.16 -15.05 0.64
C PRO A 102 16.86 -15.35 1.39
N GLU A 103 16.46 -14.45 2.31
CA GLU A 103 15.21 -14.52 3.07
C GLU A 103 13.96 -14.09 2.29
N PHE A 104 14.10 -13.50 1.11
CA PHE A 104 12.97 -13.11 0.26
C PHE A 104 12.08 -14.30 -0.08
N ARG A 105 10.80 -14.18 0.18
CA ARG A 105 9.78 -15.20 -0.11
C ARG A 105 8.49 -14.54 -0.58
N LEU A 106 7.92 -15.07 -1.64
CA LEU A 106 6.55 -14.82 -2.06
C LEU A 106 5.67 -16.02 -1.68
N HIS A 107 4.37 -15.88 -1.78
CA HIS A 107 3.42 -16.98 -1.55
C HIS A 107 3.67 -18.15 -2.51
N ASP A 108 3.90 -17.85 -3.78
CA ASP A 108 4.27 -18.83 -4.79
C ASP A 108 5.77 -19.15 -4.75
N ALA A 109 6.11 -20.44 -4.64
CA ALA A 109 7.50 -20.91 -4.54
C ALA A 109 8.27 -20.67 -5.85
N VAL A 110 7.64 -20.84 -7.01
CA VAL A 110 8.28 -20.64 -8.33
C VAL A 110 8.56 -19.15 -8.54
N ALA A 111 7.60 -18.29 -8.23
CA ALA A 111 7.81 -16.84 -8.27
C ALA A 111 8.94 -16.42 -7.31
N THR A 112 9.01 -17.00 -6.11
CA THR A 112 10.07 -16.74 -5.13
C THR A 112 11.46 -16.92 -5.74
N GLU A 113 11.68 -18.01 -6.47
CA GLU A 113 13.00 -18.34 -7.07
C GLU A 113 13.30 -17.55 -8.35
N ARG A 114 12.28 -17.06 -9.05
CA ARG A 114 12.43 -16.53 -10.41
C ARG A 114 12.23 -15.03 -10.56
N VAL A 115 11.59 -14.37 -9.61
CA VAL A 115 11.38 -12.90 -9.64
C VAL A 115 12.74 -12.21 -9.59
N THR A 116 13.02 -11.41 -10.62
CA THR A 116 14.25 -10.62 -10.72
C THR A 116 14.06 -9.23 -10.10
N VAL A 117 15.18 -8.56 -9.81
CA VAL A 117 15.15 -7.16 -9.37
C VAL A 117 14.41 -6.27 -10.37
N ARG A 118 14.62 -6.51 -11.67
CA ARG A 118 13.92 -5.79 -12.75
C ARG A 118 12.39 -6.01 -12.72
N ASP A 119 11.94 -7.22 -12.44
CA ASP A 119 10.51 -7.53 -12.34
C ASP A 119 9.85 -6.75 -11.19
N LEU A 120 10.55 -6.54 -10.07
CA LEU A 120 10.06 -5.68 -8.98
C LEU A 120 9.88 -4.23 -9.45
N LEU A 121 10.88 -3.68 -10.15
CA LEU A 121 10.89 -2.28 -10.59
C LEU A 121 9.83 -1.98 -11.66
N CYS A 122 9.44 -2.97 -12.47
CA CYS A 122 8.40 -2.81 -13.49
C CYS A 122 7.06 -3.46 -13.13
N HIS A 123 6.85 -3.83 -11.85
CA HIS A 123 5.57 -4.34 -11.34
C HIS A 123 5.09 -5.63 -12.03
N GLN A 124 6.00 -6.59 -12.20
CA GLN A 124 5.74 -7.89 -12.82
C GLN A 124 5.85 -9.08 -11.86
N SER A 125 5.71 -8.85 -10.55
CA SER A 125 5.79 -9.90 -9.52
C SER A 125 4.56 -10.81 -9.46
N GLY A 126 3.43 -10.44 -10.10
CA GLY A 126 2.14 -11.14 -9.96
C GLY A 126 1.35 -10.76 -8.71
N LEU A 127 1.97 -10.03 -7.77
CA LEU A 127 1.27 -9.54 -6.56
C LEU A 127 0.45 -8.29 -6.87
N PRO A 128 -0.83 -8.25 -6.54
CA PRO A 128 -1.62 -7.02 -6.55
C PRO A 128 -1.16 -6.08 -5.43
N ARG A 129 -1.85 -4.98 -5.24
CA ARG A 129 -1.39 -3.88 -4.36
C ARG A 129 -1.13 -4.30 -2.92
N HIS A 130 -2.07 -5.00 -2.28
CA HIS A 130 -2.05 -5.34 -0.86
C HIS A 130 -1.68 -4.14 0.04
N ASP A 131 -2.20 -2.94 -0.28
CA ASP A 131 -1.77 -1.71 0.37
C ASP A 131 -2.03 -1.69 1.89
N TRP A 132 -3.07 -2.39 2.37
CA TRP A 132 -3.38 -2.50 3.79
C TRP A 132 -2.33 -3.25 4.62
N VAL A 133 -1.35 -3.91 3.97
CA VAL A 133 -0.23 -4.56 4.67
C VAL A 133 0.77 -3.52 5.18
N TRP A 134 1.02 -2.45 4.45
CA TRP A 134 1.95 -1.39 4.82
C TRP A 134 1.26 -0.14 5.40
N LEU A 135 -0.02 0.10 5.08
CA LEU A 135 -0.83 1.10 5.78
C LEU A 135 -1.27 0.57 7.15
N PRO A 136 -1.28 1.38 8.20
CA PRO A 136 -1.01 2.81 8.32
C PRO A 136 0.46 3.20 8.55
N GLY A 137 1.43 2.35 8.25
CA GLY A 137 2.84 2.74 8.31
C GLY A 137 3.57 2.36 9.61
N ASP A 138 3.03 1.42 10.36
CA ASP A 138 3.52 0.95 11.67
C ASP A 138 4.53 -0.21 11.60
N ARG A 139 4.99 -0.59 10.39
CA ARG A 139 5.87 -1.74 10.16
C ARG A 139 7.21 -1.34 9.56
N SER A 140 8.24 -2.04 9.98
CA SER A 140 9.58 -1.95 9.41
C SER A 140 9.65 -2.60 8.01
N CYS A 141 10.67 -2.25 7.23
CA CYS A 141 10.95 -2.88 5.93
C CYS A 141 11.12 -4.40 6.03
N ALA A 142 11.74 -4.90 7.11
CA ALA A 142 11.94 -6.32 7.34
C ALA A 142 10.63 -7.07 7.63
N GLU A 143 9.74 -6.48 8.43
CA GLU A 143 8.41 -7.05 8.69
C GLU A 143 7.56 -7.09 7.42
N LEU A 144 7.64 -6.05 6.58
CA LEU A 144 6.95 -6.03 5.29
C LEU A 144 7.51 -7.08 4.33
N LEU A 145 8.83 -7.25 4.26
CA LEU A 145 9.46 -8.33 3.49
C LEU A 145 8.95 -9.70 3.94
N ASN A 146 8.93 -9.93 5.26
CA ASN A 146 8.45 -11.20 5.81
C ASN A 146 6.95 -11.44 5.56
N ALA A 147 6.13 -10.38 5.50
CA ALA A 147 4.70 -10.48 5.23
C ALA A 147 4.40 -10.95 3.79
N MET A 148 5.28 -10.67 2.82
CA MET A 148 5.03 -10.96 1.40
C MET A 148 4.79 -12.44 1.11
N ARG A 149 5.36 -13.37 1.90
CA ARG A 149 5.15 -14.82 1.76
C ARG A 149 3.71 -15.29 2.00
N TYR A 150 2.90 -14.45 2.64
CA TYR A 150 1.51 -14.75 2.99
C TYR A 150 0.51 -14.01 2.11
N LEU A 151 0.99 -13.30 1.08
CA LEU A 151 0.16 -12.49 0.18
C LEU A 151 -0.14 -13.28 -1.09
N GLU A 152 -1.40 -13.61 -1.31
CA GLU A 152 -1.83 -14.32 -2.51
C GLU A 152 -1.55 -13.48 -3.76
N PRO A 153 -0.88 -14.05 -4.79
CA PRO A 153 -0.78 -13.40 -6.09
C PRO A 153 -2.13 -13.47 -6.81
N SER A 154 -2.45 -12.46 -7.60
CA SER A 154 -3.63 -12.51 -8.47
C SER A 154 -3.30 -13.01 -9.88
N ARG A 155 -2.02 -13.08 -10.24
CA ARG A 155 -1.51 -13.52 -11.55
C ARG A 155 -0.12 -14.12 -11.40
N ASP A 156 0.30 -14.86 -12.44
CA ASP A 156 1.68 -15.35 -12.54
C ASP A 156 2.67 -14.21 -12.76
N ILE A 157 3.92 -14.44 -12.38
CA ILE A 157 5.02 -13.51 -12.64
C ILE A 157 5.12 -13.21 -14.14
N ARG A 158 5.39 -11.95 -14.51
CA ARG A 158 5.57 -11.46 -15.87
C ARG A 158 4.35 -11.59 -16.79
N SER A 159 3.20 -12.05 -16.30
CA SER A 159 2.00 -12.21 -17.12
C SER A 159 1.27 -10.89 -17.37
N VAL A 160 1.22 -10.03 -16.37
CA VAL A 160 0.55 -8.72 -16.43
C VAL A 160 1.25 -7.69 -15.53
N TYR A 161 0.91 -6.45 -15.74
CA TYR A 161 1.26 -5.36 -14.84
C TYR A 161 0.42 -5.41 -13.55
N GLN A 162 1.09 -5.44 -12.40
CA GLN A 162 0.46 -5.41 -11.08
C GLN A 162 1.19 -4.38 -10.19
N TYR A 163 0.68 -3.14 -10.17
CA TYR A 163 1.31 -2.07 -9.39
C TYR A 163 1.38 -2.44 -7.91
N ASN A 164 2.59 -2.51 -7.36
CA ASN A 164 2.81 -2.96 -5.99
C ASN A 164 3.90 -2.12 -5.30
N ASN A 165 3.55 -1.50 -4.16
CA ASN A 165 4.47 -0.66 -3.39
C ASN A 165 5.47 -1.49 -2.58
N LEU A 166 5.09 -2.71 -2.14
CA LEU A 166 5.99 -3.60 -1.40
C LEU A 166 7.20 -4.04 -2.23
N CYS A 167 7.05 -4.14 -3.56
CA CYS A 167 8.17 -4.41 -4.46
C CYS A 167 9.27 -3.34 -4.37
N TYR A 168 8.88 -2.07 -4.18
CA TYR A 168 9.84 -0.97 -3.98
C TYR A 168 10.42 -0.94 -2.56
N ASN A 169 9.70 -1.46 -1.56
CA ASN A 169 10.29 -1.74 -0.25
C ASN A 169 11.41 -2.79 -0.35
N VAL A 170 11.22 -3.85 -1.16
CA VAL A 170 12.29 -4.81 -1.45
C VAL A 170 13.45 -4.16 -2.20
N ALA A 171 13.16 -3.24 -3.13
CA ALA A 171 14.20 -2.49 -3.85
C ALA A 171 15.05 -1.61 -2.92
N SER A 172 14.49 -1.02 -1.84
CA SER A 172 15.31 -0.34 -0.83
C SER A 172 16.27 -1.29 -0.12
N LEU A 173 15.78 -2.47 0.28
CA LEU A 173 16.64 -3.48 0.92
C LEU A 173 17.75 -3.99 -0.03
N LEU A 174 17.46 -4.10 -1.33
CA LEU A 174 18.48 -4.42 -2.34
C LEU A 174 19.56 -3.34 -2.42
N ILE A 175 19.17 -2.06 -2.39
CA ILE A 175 20.12 -0.95 -2.34
C ILE A 175 20.96 -1.02 -1.07
N GLU A 176 20.36 -1.25 0.09
CA GLU A 176 21.07 -1.36 1.36
C GLU A 176 22.07 -2.52 1.37
N ARG A 177 21.65 -3.71 0.93
CA ARG A 177 22.52 -4.90 0.85
C ARG A 177 23.68 -4.71 -0.13
N ALA A 178 23.40 -4.16 -1.31
CA ALA A 178 24.40 -3.95 -2.34
C ALA A 178 25.34 -2.78 -2.03
N SER A 179 24.88 -1.72 -1.35
CA SER A 179 25.68 -0.54 -1.05
C SER A 179 26.38 -0.58 0.31
N GLY A 180 25.83 -1.32 1.29
CA GLY A 180 26.26 -1.26 2.68
C GLY A 180 25.82 0.02 3.41
N GLN A 181 24.92 0.81 2.82
CA GLN A 181 24.38 2.06 3.36
C GLN A 181 22.88 1.95 3.52
N SER A 182 22.26 2.74 4.42
CA SER A 182 20.81 2.85 4.42
C SER A 182 20.31 3.43 3.09
N TYR A 183 19.07 3.10 2.71
CA TYR A 183 18.44 3.63 1.50
C TYR A 183 18.53 5.15 1.42
N GLU A 184 18.20 5.84 2.51
CA GLU A 184 18.27 7.30 2.59
C GLU A 184 19.69 7.81 2.36
N ALA A 185 20.67 7.29 3.10
CA ALA A 185 22.07 7.72 2.99
C ALA A 185 22.61 7.51 1.56
N PHE A 186 22.26 6.38 0.93
CA PHE A 186 22.66 6.09 -0.44
C PHE A 186 22.04 7.07 -1.44
N VAL A 187 20.72 7.28 -1.40
CA VAL A 187 20.03 8.18 -2.33
C VAL A 187 20.51 9.62 -2.14
N ARG A 188 20.71 10.04 -0.90
CA ARG A 188 21.25 11.37 -0.58
C ARG A 188 22.63 11.55 -1.19
N ALA A 189 23.60 10.75 -0.80
CA ALA A 189 25.00 10.91 -1.22
C ALA A 189 25.23 10.68 -2.72
N ARG A 190 24.47 9.77 -3.33
CA ARG A 190 24.72 9.33 -4.70
C ARG A 190 23.87 10.04 -5.75
N LEU A 191 22.75 10.66 -5.35
CA LEU A 191 21.82 11.32 -6.26
C LEU A 191 21.53 12.74 -5.82
N THR A 192 20.82 12.96 -4.71
CA THR A 192 20.22 14.25 -4.43
C THR A 192 21.22 15.33 -4.05
N ASP A 193 22.25 15.03 -3.25
CA ASP A 193 23.30 16.00 -2.89
C ASP A 193 24.14 16.40 -4.12
N ARG A 194 24.40 15.46 -5.02
CA ARG A 194 25.13 15.73 -6.27
C ARG A 194 24.35 16.62 -7.24
N LEU A 195 23.02 16.64 -7.10
CA LEU A 195 22.14 17.50 -7.88
C LEU A 195 21.78 18.81 -7.15
N GLY A 196 22.32 19.01 -5.95
CA GLY A 196 22.03 20.18 -5.11
C GLY A 196 20.59 20.21 -4.60
N MET A 197 19.90 19.06 -4.55
CA MET A 197 18.51 18.97 -4.17
C MET A 197 18.34 18.89 -2.64
N LYS A 198 17.38 19.63 -2.11
CA LYS A 198 16.91 19.49 -0.72
C LYS A 198 15.76 18.50 -0.68
N VAL A 199 15.96 17.39 0.03
CA VAL A 199 14.97 16.32 0.13
C VAL A 199 14.76 15.89 1.56
N SER A 200 13.51 15.52 1.89
CA SER A 200 13.11 14.83 3.11
C SER A 200 12.76 13.38 2.77
N PHE A 201 13.05 12.44 3.67
CA PHE A 201 12.73 11.02 3.48
C PHE A 201 11.63 10.51 4.42
N THR A 202 11.30 11.28 5.43
CA THR A 202 10.20 10.99 6.35
C THR A 202 9.30 12.21 6.52
N LEU A 203 8.10 12.01 7.07
CA LEU A 203 7.23 13.16 7.40
C LEU A 203 7.81 13.99 8.55
N ASP A 204 8.49 13.36 9.52
CA ASP A 204 9.16 14.08 10.60
C ASP A 204 10.26 15.00 10.05
N ASP A 205 11.07 14.49 9.13
CA ASP A 205 12.12 15.26 8.44
C ASP A 205 11.51 16.43 7.62
N LEU A 206 10.41 16.17 6.90
CA LEU A 206 9.69 17.20 6.15
C LEU A 206 9.13 18.31 7.07
N GLU A 207 8.56 17.95 8.20
CA GLU A 207 7.94 18.89 9.15
C GLU A 207 8.97 19.80 9.83
N THR A 208 10.27 19.43 9.83
CA THR A 208 11.35 20.31 10.31
C THR A 208 11.67 21.44 9.32
N SER A 209 11.23 21.33 8.06
CA SER A 209 11.44 22.37 7.06
C SER A 209 10.54 23.57 7.33
N ALA A 210 11.13 24.77 7.36
CA ALA A 210 10.39 26.02 7.51
C ALA A 210 9.45 26.30 6.31
N ASP A 211 9.66 25.65 5.17
CA ASP A 211 8.87 25.80 3.96
C ASP A 211 8.27 24.45 3.51
N ALA A 212 7.66 23.72 4.45
CA ALA A 212 6.91 22.51 4.16
C ALA A 212 5.43 22.84 3.93
N ALA A 213 4.83 22.20 2.93
CA ALA A 213 3.39 22.29 2.71
C ALA A 213 2.64 21.36 3.65
N ARG A 214 1.50 21.81 4.18
CA ARG A 214 0.57 20.99 4.95
C ARG A 214 -0.39 20.27 3.99
N PRO A 215 -0.61 18.96 4.17
CA PRO A 215 -1.51 18.20 3.29
C PRO A 215 -2.98 18.39 3.69
N TYR A 216 -3.86 18.38 2.70
CA TYR A 216 -5.31 18.52 2.87
C TYR A 216 -6.08 17.42 2.16
N MET A 217 -7.22 17.06 2.74
CA MET A 217 -8.18 16.13 2.17
C MET A 217 -9.58 16.75 2.14
N MET A 218 -10.48 16.13 1.41
CA MET A 218 -11.90 16.49 1.40
C MET A 218 -12.71 15.43 2.12
N HIS A 219 -13.59 15.88 2.98
CA HIS A 219 -14.70 15.07 3.45
C HIS A 219 -15.99 15.77 3.02
N GLU A 220 -16.76 15.11 2.16
CA GLU A 220 -17.87 15.74 1.44
C GLU A 220 -17.40 17.05 0.78
N ASP A 221 -18.01 18.16 1.14
CA ASP A 221 -17.64 19.49 0.64
C ASP A 221 -16.69 20.28 1.55
N THR A 222 -16.32 19.71 2.70
CA THR A 222 -15.43 20.36 3.68
C THR A 222 -13.98 19.94 3.46
N ARG A 223 -13.09 20.92 3.43
CA ARG A 223 -11.65 20.69 3.40
C ARG A 223 -11.14 20.56 4.84
N LEU A 224 -10.40 19.48 5.09
CA LEU A 224 -9.79 19.17 6.37
C LEU A 224 -8.28 18.99 6.20
N PRO A 225 -7.46 19.27 7.24
CA PRO A 225 -6.08 18.79 7.27
C PRO A 225 -6.06 17.27 7.09
N ALA A 226 -5.14 16.77 6.29
CA ALA A 226 -5.03 15.33 6.07
C ALA A 226 -4.48 14.63 7.31
N ILE A 227 -4.87 13.37 7.49
CA ILE A 227 -4.35 12.52 8.56
C ILE A 227 -2.85 12.33 8.34
N ARG A 228 -2.06 12.50 9.41
CA ARG A 228 -0.65 12.20 9.39
C ARG A 228 -0.44 10.70 9.49
N LEU A 229 0.06 10.10 8.43
CA LEU A 229 0.42 8.69 8.39
C LEU A 229 1.92 8.53 8.23
N PRO A 230 2.58 7.74 9.07
CA PRO A 230 3.95 7.34 8.83
C PRO A 230 4.07 6.61 7.48
N VAL A 231 5.19 6.79 6.79
CA VAL A 231 5.45 6.14 5.51
C VAL A 231 6.49 5.05 5.71
N SER A 232 6.04 3.81 5.93
CA SER A 232 6.95 2.65 6.09
C SER A 232 7.61 2.19 4.79
N ILE A 233 7.10 2.64 3.64
CA ILE A 233 7.61 2.28 2.31
C ILE A 233 8.37 3.46 1.66
N MET A 234 9.41 3.94 2.32
CA MET A 234 10.17 5.14 1.90
C MET A 234 10.52 5.14 0.41
N ALA A 235 11.06 4.05 -0.10
CA ALA A 235 11.48 3.92 -1.49
C ALA A 235 10.35 3.92 -2.52
N ALA A 236 9.10 3.78 -2.08
CA ALA A 236 7.93 3.79 -2.96
C ALA A 236 7.25 5.16 -3.04
N GLY A 237 7.42 6.04 -2.01
CA GLY A 237 6.58 7.23 -2.01
C GLY A 237 6.87 8.31 -0.95
N ALA A 238 7.97 8.26 -0.19
CA ALA A 238 8.18 9.17 0.93
C ALA A 238 8.96 10.44 0.64
N ILE A 239 9.65 10.57 -0.49
CA ILE A 239 10.46 11.76 -0.76
C ILE A 239 9.59 13.02 -0.73
N GLY A 240 10.01 13.98 0.09
CA GLY A 240 9.53 15.36 0.10
C GLY A 240 10.57 16.27 -0.57
N THR A 241 10.15 17.11 -1.50
CA THR A 241 11.04 18.04 -2.20
C THR A 241 10.25 19.18 -2.84
N SER A 242 10.94 20.20 -3.35
CA SER A 242 10.34 21.34 -4.04
C SER A 242 10.31 21.15 -5.56
N VAL A 243 9.54 21.98 -6.26
CA VAL A 243 9.57 21.98 -7.74
C VAL A 243 10.88 22.49 -8.29
N ALA A 244 11.55 23.41 -7.57
CA ALA A 244 12.86 23.92 -7.94
C ALA A 244 13.92 22.80 -7.91
N ASP A 245 13.91 21.98 -6.87
CA ASP A 245 14.80 20.82 -6.75
C ASP A 245 14.44 19.72 -7.77
N LEU A 246 13.13 19.46 -7.95
CA LEU A 246 12.66 18.44 -8.91
C LEU A 246 13.03 18.83 -10.37
N ALA A 247 13.23 20.11 -10.65
CA ALA A 247 13.77 20.55 -11.93
C ALA A 247 15.17 19.99 -12.19
N SER A 248 16.06 19.93 -11.17
CA SER A 248 17.39 19.30 -11.30
C SER A 248 17.25 17.80 -11.64
N TRP A 249 16.29 17.11 -11.03
CA TRP A 249 15.99 15.71 -11.37
C TRP A 249 15.51 15.54 -12.81
N MET A 250 14.61 16.41 -13.28
CA MET A 250 14.17 16.40 -14.68
C MET A 250 15.34 16.70 -15.65
N ARG A 251 16.19 17.66 -15.33
CA ARG A 251 17.38 18.01 -16.13
C ARG A 251 18.34 16.84 -16.26
N LEU A 252 18.59 16.08 -15.17
CA LEU A 252 19.40 14.87 -15.21
C LEU A 252 18.86 13.85 -16.22
N HIS A 253 17.55 13.59 -16.16
CA HIS A 253 16.90 12.64 -17.06
C HIS A 253 16.89 13.11 -18.52
N LEU A 254 16.62 14.39 -18.77
CA LEU A 254 16.65 15.00 -20.10
C LEU A 254 18.08 15.09 -20.66
N GLY A 255 19.06 15.36 -19.80
CA GLY A 255 20.51 15.37 -20.11
C GLY A 255 21.12 13.96 -20.21
N LYS A 256 20.27 12.91 -20.23
CA LYS A 256 20.73 11.51 -20.33
C LYS A 256 21.81 11.14 -19.31
N GLY A 257 21.57 11.53 -18.06
CA GLY A 257 22.44 11.20 -16.92
C GLY A 257 23.57 12.20 -16.67
N GLU A 258 23.55 13.33 -17.33
CA GLU A 258 24.51 14.43 -17.13
C GLU A 258 23.78 15.70 -16.69
N LEU A 259 24.35 16.41 -15.72
CA LEU A 259 23.90 17.71 -15.26
C LEU A 259 25.11 18.59 -14.91
N GLY A 260 25.13 19.84 -15.45
CA GLY A 260 26.21 20.80 -15.14
C GLY A 260 27.60 20.33 -15.56
N GLY A 261 27.73 19.50 -16.58
CA GLY A 261 29.01 18.92 -17.03
C GLY A 261 29.44 17.68 -16.22
N GLU A 262 28.70 17.30 -15.18
CA GLU A 262 28.97 16.11 -14.41
C GLU A 262 28.04 14.94 -14.86
N ARG A 263 28.68 13.82 -15.20
CA ARG A 263 27.94 12.59 -15.57
C ARG A 263 27.74 11.70 -14.35
N LEU A 264 26.48 11.58 -13.93
CA LEU A 264 26.09 10.71 -12.82
C LEU A 264 25.81 9.28 -13.29
N LEU A 265 25.22 9.13 -14.48
CA LEU A 265 24.89 7.83 -15.08
C LEU A 265 25.25 7.81 -16.57
N PRO A 266 25.61 6.63 -17.12
CA PRO A 266 25.67 6.44 -18.56
C PRO A 266 24.31 6.72 -19.22
N ALA A 267 24.31 7.29 -20.42
CA ALA A 267 23.09 7.55 -21.20
C ALA A 267 22.27 6.29 -21.42
N THR A 268 22.93 5.16 -21.64
CA THR A 268 22.29 3.84 -21.82
C THR A 268 21.44 3.41 -20.64
N LEU A 269 21.79 3.81 -19.41
CA LEU A 269 20.97 3.50 -18.23
C LEU A 269 19.72 4.38 -18.16
N ILE A 270 19.83 5.67 -18.51
CA ILE A 270 18.64 6.53 -18.62
C ILE A 270 17.70 5.99 -19.71
N ASP A 271 18.23 5.59 -20.85
CA ASP A 271 17.42 4.97 -21.91
C ASP A 271 16.77 3.66 -21.42
N ALA A 272 17.46 2.87 -20.61
CA ALA A 272 16.90 1.65 -20.00
C ALA A 272 15.79 1.93 -18.97
N LEU A 273 15.92 3.02 -18.16
CA LEU A 273 14.89 3.48 -17.23
C LEU A 273 13.64 3.96 -17.97
N HIS A 274 13.81 4.63 -19.12
CA HIS A 274 12.77 5.21 -19.96
C HIS A 274 12.19 4.22 -20.97
N ALA A 275 12.70 2.99 -21.06
CA ALA A 275 12.22 2.01 -22.03
C ALA A 275 10.87 1.42 -21.60
N PRO A 276 9.87 1.34 -22.52
CA PRO A 276 8.61 0.65 -22.24
C PRO A 276 8.88 -0.86 -22.04
N ARG A 277 8.33 -1.45 -20.96
CA ARG A 277 8.56 -2.87 -20.63
C ARG A 277 7.29 -3.68 -20.50
N VAL A 278 6.33 -3.20 -19.75
CA VAL A 278 5.08 -3.92 -19.51
C VAL A 278 3.91 -3.02 -19.85
N TYR A 279 3.03 -3.50 -20.73
CA TYR A 279 1.78 -2.82 -21.06
C TYR A 279 0.82 -2.84 -19.87
N TYR A 280 0.09 -1.74 -19.68
CA TYR A 280 -1.06 -1.70 -18.79
C TYR A 280 -2.19 -0.87 -19.40
N ALA A 281 -3.43 -1.33 -19.18
CA ALA A 281 -4.59 -0.57 -19.60
C ALA A 281 -4.78 0.64 -18.66
N GLU A 282 -4.70 1.83 -19.22
CA GLU A 282 -5.04 3.05 -18.51
C GLU A 282 -6.25 3.68 -19.19
N PRO A 283 -7.39 3.88 -18.50
CA PRO A 283 -8.51 4.63 -19.06
C PRO A 283 -8.04 6.05 -19.32
N GLY A 284 -7.75 6.35 -20.56
CA GLY A 284 -7.09 7.58 -20.96
C GLY A 284 -8.01 8.52 -21.75
N TYR A 285 -7.44 9.64 -22.09
CA TYR A 285 -7.94 10.55 -23.12
C TYR A 285 -7.32 10.14 -24.46
N ALA A 286 -8.00 10.40 -25.58
CA ALA A 286 -7.58 10.03 -26.93
C ALA A 286 -6.19 10.59 -27.34
N GLU A 287 -5.75 11.65 -26.65
CA GLU A 287 -4.45 12.28 -26.88
C GLU A 287 -3.28 11.49 -26.33
N PHE A 288 -3.54 10.52 -25.45
CA PHE A 288 -2.53 9.64 -24.91
C PHE A 288 -2.54 8.28 -25.63
N GLY A 289 -1.37 7.83 -26.07
CA GLY A 289 -1.22 6.51 -26.67
C GLY A 289 -1.16 5.40 -25.63
N GLU A 290 -0.79 4.20 -26.08
CA GLU A 290 -0.66 3.01 -25.22
C GLU A 290 0.28 3.27 -24.05
N ALA A 291 -0.15 2.83 -22.87
CA ALA A 291 0.59 3.01 -21.65
C ALA A 291 1.44 1.79 -21.29
N HIS A 292 2.71 2.03 -21.00
CA HIS A 292 3.66 1.03 -20.54
C HIS A 292 4.33 1.51 -19.26
N TYR A 293 4.79 0.58 -18.44
CA TYR A 293 5.64 0.88 -17.31
C TYR A 293 7.09 0.47 -17.63
N GLY A 294 8.03 1.37 -17.38
CA GLY A 294 9.46 1.14 -17.48
C GLY A 294 10.07 0.72 -16.15
N LEU A 295 11.21 1.27 -15.76
CA LEU A 295 11.82 1.07 -14.45
C LEU A 295 11.59 2.32 -13.58
N GLY A 296 10.55 2.30 -12.77
CA GLY A 296 10.18 3.42 -11.90
C GLY A 296 9.50 4.60 -12.60
N LEU A 297 9.24 4.50 -13.89
CA LEU A 297 8.63 5.53 -14.72
C LEU A 297 7.59 4.90 -15.68
N ARG A 298 6.61 5.68 -16.07
CA ARG A 298 5.58 5.33 -17.05
C ARG A 298 5.99 5.88 -18.41
N CYS A 299 5.68 5.13 -19.48
CA CYS A 299 6.03 5.44 -20.85
C CYS A 299 4.78 5.36 -21.72
N GLN A 300 4.50 6.42 -22.46
CA GLN A 300 3.39 6.46 -23.43
C GLN A 300 3.68 7.56 -24.47
N SER A 301 2.71 7.93 -25.29
CA SER A 301 2.78 9.16 -26.10
C SER A 301 1.72 10.15 -25.67
N TYR A 302 1.98 11.43 -25.91
CA TYR A 302 1.02 12.52 -25.78
C TYR A 302 0.97 13.29 -27.10
N ARG A 303 -0.17 13.26 -27.79
CA ARG A 303 -0.37 13.87 -29.11
C ARG A 303 0.73 13.48 -30.10
N GLY A 304 1.18 12.22 -30.03
CA GLY A 304 2.24 11.65 -30.87
C GLY A 304 3.67 11.83 -30.35
N ASP A 305 3.93 12.72 -29.40
CA ASP A 305 5.25 12.90 -28.80
C ASP A 305 5.51 11.82 -27.74
N ARG A 306 6.73 11.28 -27.68
CA ARG A 306 7.15 10.34 -26.63
C ARG A 306 7.10 11.00 -25.27
N LEU A 307 6.38 10.38 -24.35
CA LEU A 307 6.16 10.86 -22.98
C LEU A 307 6.73 9.87 -21.97
N VAL A 308 7.55 10.36 -21.04
CA VAL A 308 8.02 9.63 -19.86
C VAL A 308 7.56 10.40 -18.62
N TRP A 309 6.88 9.72 -17.70
CA TRP A 309 6.26 10.43 -16.58
C TRP A 309 6.03 9.55 -15.36
N HIS A 310 5.75 10.15 -14.22
CA HIS A 310 5.12 9.46 -13.09
C HIS A 310 4.23 10.44 -12.32
N GLY A 311 3.08 9.94 -11.89
CA GLY A 311 2.24 10.63 -10.93
C GLY A 311 2.61 10.24 -9.50
N GLY A 312 2.39 11.13 -8.57
CA GLY A 312 2.55 10.89 -7.14
C GLY A 312 1.27 11.18 -6.39
N GLY A 313 0.90 10.32 -5.48
CA GLY A 313 -0.21 10.53 -4.55
C GLY A 313 0.13 9.92 -3.20
N PHE A 314 -0.11 10.68 -2.16
CA PHE A 314 -0.15 10.23 -0.79
C PHE A 314 -1.23 11.02 -0.07
N VAL A 315 -1.61 10.64 1.14
CA VAL A 315 -2.74 11.30 1.83
C VAL A 315 -2.57 12.82 1.86
N GLY A 316 -3.40 13.52 1.11
CA GLY A 316 -3.36 14.98 0.97
C GLY A 316 -2.28 15.55 0.04
N TRP A 317 -1.48 14.73 -0.64
CA TRP A 317 -0.42 15.18 -1.55
C TRP A 317 -0.68 14.69 -2.97
N GLY A 318 -0.53 15.58 -3.95
CA GLY A 318 -0.63 15.25 -5.36
C GLY A 318 0.58 15.77 -6.13
N ALA A 319 1.14 14.96 -7.02
CA ALA A 319 2.31 15.30 -7.79
C ALA A 319 2.24 14.70 -9.20
N ARG A 320 2.86 15.39 -10.16
CA ARG A 320 3.11 14.86 -11.51
C ARG A 320 4.45 15.39 -12.00
N MET A 321 5.30 14.50 -12.50
CA MET A 321 6.53 14.81 -13.23
C MET A 321 6.41 14.19 -14.62
N THR A 322 6.69 14.97 -15.64
CA THR A 322 6.50 14.58 -17.04
C THR A 322 7.66 15.10 -17.88
N LEU A 323 8.18 14.25 -18.76
CA LEU A 323 9.28 14.55 -19.67
C LEU A 323 8.83 14.26 -21.10
N LEU A 324 9.20 15.14 -22.03
CA LEU A 324 9.28 14.89 -23.46
C LEU A 324 10.76 14.84 -23.86
N PRO A 325 11.43 13.67 -23.75
CA PRO A 325 12.88 13.58 -23.89
C PRO A 325 13.40 14.05 -25.26
N ASP A 326 12.61 13.80 -26.32
CA ASP A 326 12.98 14.13 -27.69
C ASP A 326 12.95 15.64 -27.97
N PHE A 327 12.38 16.43 -27.05
CA PHE A 327 12.20 17.89 -27.17
C PHE A 327 12.87 18.68 -26.05
N GLY A 328 13.59 18.00 -25.14
CA GLY A 328 14.23 18.67 -24.00
C GLY A 328 13.26 19.34 -23.04
N ILE A 329 11.99 18.90 -22.98
CA ILE A 329 10.94 19.50 -22.15
C ILE A 329 10.68 18.62 -20.92
N GLY A 330 10.66 19.27 -19.74
CA GLY A 330 10.23 18.67 -18.48
C GLY A 330 9.23 19.56 -17.77
N VAL A 331 8.17 18.99 -17.18
CA VAL A 331 7.18 19.70 -16.38
C VAL A 331 6.93 18.94 -15.10
N ALA A 332 6.99 19.64 -13.95
CA ALA A 332 6.59 19.13 -12.66
C ALA A 332 5.52 20.02 -12.04
N VAL A 333 4.49 19.41 -11.44
CA VAL A 333 3.43 20.10 -10.71
C VAL A 333 3.18 19.35 -9.40
N LEU A 334 3.23 20.08 -8.29
CA LEU A 334 3.02 19.59 -6.94
C LEU A 334 1.83 20.30 -6.30
N THR A 335 1.02 19.58 -5.53
CA THR A 335 -0.16 20.14 -4.84
C THR A 335 -0.27 19.57 -3.43
N ASN A 336 -0.80 20.33 -2.49
CA ASN A 336 -1.05 19.90 -1.13
C ASN A 336 -2.50 19.42 -0.91
N ARG A 337 -3.13 18.88 -1.95
CA ARG A 337 -4.41 18.19 -1.88
C ARG A 337 -4.48 17.08 -2.93
N SER A 338 -4.90 15.89 -2.51
CA SER A 338 -5.12 14.72 -3.37
C SER A 338 -6.38 13.97 -2.91
N PRO A 339 -7.15 13.34 -3.82
CA PRO A 339 -6.94 13.32 -5.28
C PRO A 339 -7.36 14.65 -5.94
N SER A 340 -6.58 15.12 -6.91
CA SER A 340 -6.93 16.25 -7.78
C SER A 340 -6.27 16.10 -9.15
N GLU A 341 -6.91 16.64 -10.19
CA GLU A 341 -6.35 16.63 -11.55
C GLU A 341 -5.70 17.97 -11.94
N VAL A 342 -5.48 18.86 -10.98
CA VAL A 342 -4.71 20.10 -11.19
C VAL A 342 -3.33 19.80 -11.78
N PRO A 343 -2.55 18.81 -11.27
CA PRO A 343 -1.27 18.49 -11.86
C PRO A 343 -1.36 18.08 -13.34
N MET A 344 -2.40 17.33 -13.73
CA MET A 344 -2.59 16.92 -15.13
C MET A 344 -2.95 18.10 -16.03
N ALA A 345 -3.94 18.92 -15.62
CA ALA A 345 -4.40 20.05 -16.43
C ALA A 345 -3.28 21.04 -16.72
N LEU A 346 -2.51 21.43 -15.69
CA LEU A 346 -1.38 22.35 -15.84
C LEU A 346 -0.23 21.75 -16.65
N THR A 347 0.07 20.44 -16.44
CA THR A 347 1.11 19.76 -17.22
C THR A 347 0.76 19.74 -18.70
N CYS A 348 -0.43 19.29 -19.07
CA CYS A 348 -0.81 19.15 -20.47
C CYS A 348 -0.89 20.52 -21.17
N TYR A 349 -1.39 21.55 -20.49
CA TYR A 349 -1.35 22.93 -21.00
C TYR A 349 0.08 23.37 -21.33
N LEU A 350 1.01 23.20 -20.37
CA LEU A 350 2.42 23.58 -20.58
C LEU A 350 3.06 22.77 -21.72
N LEU A 351 2.80 21.46 -21.80
CA LEU A 351 3.32 20.65 -22.89
C LEU A 351 2.83 21.15 -24.26
N ASP A 352 1.55 21.48 -24.40
CA ASP A 352 0.99 22.01 -25.65
C ASP A 352 1.64 23.33 -26.02
N ARG A 353 1.73 24.28 -25.07
CA ARG A 353 2.31 25.61 -25.32
C ARG A 353 3.82 25.55 -25.63
N LEU A 354 4.60 24.76 -24.88
CA LEU A 354 6.02 24.58 -25.10
C LEU A 354 6.33 23.83 -26.42
N ARG A 355 5.36 23.07 -26.95
CA ARG A 355 5.42 22.46 -28.27
C ARG A 355 4.86 23.36 -29.40
N GLY A 356 4.46 24.58 -29.08
CA GLY A 356 3.87 25.50 -30.05
C GLY A 356 2.51 25.04 -30.60
N ARG A 357 1.77 24.25 -29.82
CA ARG A 357 0.45 23.74 -30.18
C ARG A 357 -0.66 24.53 -29.52
N GLU A 358 -1.83 24.59 -30.16
CA GLU A 358 -3.03 25.08 -29.49
C GLU A 358 -3.36 24.18 -28.29
N PRO A 359 -3.53 24.76 -27.10
CA PRO A 359 -3.83 24.01 -25.88
C PRO A 359 -5.24 23.42 -25.96
N ILE A 360 -5.37 22.21 -25.45
CA ILE A 360 -6.67 21.59 -25.21
C ILE A 360 -7.19 22.11 -23.88
N ASP A 361 -8.51 22.37 -23.78
CA ASP A 361 -9.12 22.73 -22.49
C ASP A 361 -9.14 21.51 -21.53
N TRP A 362 -7.97 21.27 -20.92
CA TRP A 362 -7.80 20.19 -19.97
C TRP A 362 -8.55 20.43 -18.66
N ARG A 363 -8.78 21.69 -18.26
CA ARG A 363 -9.59 22.02 -17.09
C ARG A 363 -11.01 21.47 -17.25
N GLU A 364 -11.65 21.76 -18.38
CA GLU A 364 -13.01 21.28 -18.67
C GLU A 364 -13.05 19.76 -18.82
N ARG A 365 -12.05 19.14 -19.45
CA ARG A 365 -12.00 17.68 -19.61
C ARG A 365 -11.88 16.93 -18.30
N VAL A 366 -10.97 17.36 -17.41
CA VAL A 366 -10.81 16.70 -16.09
C VAL A 366 -12.02 16.95 -15.20
N ARG A 367 -12.67 18.12 -15.31
CA ARG A 367 -13.93 18.43 -14.62
C ARG A 367 -15.05 17.47 -15.04
N LYS A 368 -15.27 17.31 -16.33
CA LYS A 368 -16.29 16.37 -16.87
C LYS A 368 -16.04 14.94 -16.42
N ARG A 369 -14.79 14.50 -16.46
CA ARG A 369 -14.42 13.16 -16.00
C ARG A 369 -14.69 12.97 -14.50
N ARG A 370 -14.41 13.98 -13.68
CA ARG A 370 -14.76 13.98 -12.26
C ARG A 370 -16.26 13.83 -12.03
N GLU A 371 -17.07 14.60 -12.74
CA GLU A 371 -18.53 14.54 -12.64
C GLU A 371 -19.06 13.14 -13.00
N GLN A 372 -18.54 12.54 -14.07
CA GLN A 372 -18.86 11.17 -14.46
C GLN A 372 -18.46 10.16 -13.39
N ALA A 373 -17.24 10.29 -12.83
CA ALA A 373 -16.77 9.41 -11.76
C ALA A 373 -17.63 9.52 -10.49
N LEU A 374 -18.00 10.72 -10.08
CA LEU A 374 -18.88 10.95 -8.93
C LEU A 374 -20.29 10.38 -9.16
N ALA A 375 -20.84 10.54 -10.36
CA ALA A 375 -22.13 9.96 -10.72
C ALA A 375 -22.09 8.43 -10.70
N GLN A 376 -20.99 7.81 -11.19
CA GLN A 376 -20.79 6.37 -11.14
C GLN A 376 -20.67 5.87 -9.70
N MET A 377 -19.85 6.53 -8.87
CA MET A 377 -19.73 6.19 -7.45
C MET A 377 -21.09 6.24 -6.73
N GLN A 378 -21.91 7.26 -7.01
CA GLN A 378 -23.25 7.36 -6.42
C GLN A 378 -24.19 6.25 -6.92
N ALA A 379 -24.12 5.89 -8.20
CA ALA A 379 -24.88 4.78 -8.77
C ALA A 379 -24.47 3.45 -8.13
N ASP A 380 -23.16 3.20 -7.95
CA ASP A 380 -22.63 1.99 -7.28
C ASP A 380 -23.04 1.94 -5.80
N LYS A 381 -23.00 3.08 -5.09
CA LYS A 381 -23.50 3.21 -3.70
C LYS A 381 -25.00 2.82 -3.61
N ASN A 382 -25.79 3.32 -4.52
CA ASN A 382 -27.24 3.01 -4.59
C ASN A 382 -27.48 1.52 -4.95
N ALA A 383 -26.72 0.95 -5.87
CA ALA A 383 -26.80 -0.46 -6.23
C ALA A 383 -26.46 -1.38 -5.04
N ARG A 384 -25.39 -1.09 -4.32
CA ARG A 384 -25.00 -1.83 -3.10
C ARG A 384 -26.05 -1.75 -2.00
N ALA A 385 -26.72 -0.61 -1.83
CA ALA A 385 -27.79 -0.46 -0.86
C ALA A 385 -28.97 -1.38 -1.14
N LYS A 386 -29.30 -1.62 -2.43
CA LYS A 386 -30.40 -2.51 -2.85
C LYS A 386 -30.12 -3.99 -2.57
N VAL A 387 -28.86 -4.40 -2.47
CA VAL A 387 -28.48 -5.80 -2.20
C VAL A 387 -28.54 -6.14 -0.70
N ARG A 388 -28.85 -5.19 0.17
CA ARG A 388 -28.95 -5.42 1.62
C ARG A 388 -30.22 -6.20 1.96
N HIS A 389 -30.07 -7.35 2.62
CA HIS A 389 -31.18 -8.13 3.17
C HIS A 389 -31.57 -7.61 4.56
N THR A 390 -32.57 -6.75 4.62
CA THR A 390 -32.93 -6.01 5.85
C THR A 390 -33.70 -6.83 6.89
N SER A 391 -34.23 -7.99 6.50
CA SER A 391 -35.04 -8.88 7.37
C SER A 391 -34.23 -9.97 8.08
N THR A 392 -32.91 -9.93 8.00
CA THR A 392 -32.00 -10.90 8.60
C THR A 392 -31.52 -10.46 9.97
N ARG A 393 -31.12 -11.44 10.79
CA ARG A 393 -30.43 -11.23 12.09
C ARG A 393 -29.12 -11.98 12.10
N PRO A 394 -28.17 -11.59 12.96
CA PRO A 394 -27.03 -12.46 13.28
C PRO A 394 -27.52 -13.80 13.80
N ALA A 395 -26.85 -14.91 13.45
CA ALA A 395 -27.24 -16.24 13.92
C ALA A 395 -26.79 -16.47 15.37
N HIS A 396 -25.86 -15.67 15.89
CA HIS A 396 -25.31 -15.79 17.24
C HIS A 396 -25.58 -14.53 18.06
N ASP A 397 -25.53 -14.68 19.37
CA ASP A 397 -25.46 -13.53 20.29
C ASP A 397 -24.18 -12.72 20.03
N LEU A 398 -24.25 -11.39 20.21
CA LEU A 398 -23.12 -10.50 19.90
C LEU A 398 -21.83 -10.89 20.62
N ALA A 399 -21.91 -11.40 21.84
CA ALA A 399 -20.74 -11.87 22.59
C ALA A 399 -19.98 -13.01 21.87
N ALA A 400 -20.65 -13.83 21.05
CA ALA A 400 -20.00 -14.92 20.32
C ALA A 400 -19.05 -14.42 19.23
N TYR A 401 -19.28 -13.22 18.68
CA TYR A 401 -18.42 -12.59 17.68
C TYR A 401 -17.17 -11.94 18.28
N ALA A 402 -17.18 -11.63 19.60
CA ALA A 402 -16.06 -11.03 20.27
C ALA A 402 -14.84 -11.97 20.29
N GLY A 403 -13.67 -11.42 20.02
CA GLY A 403 -12.42 -12.16 19.99
C GLY A 403 -11.34 -11.46 19.16
N ASP A 404 -10.17 -12.05 19.16
CA ASP A 404 -9.02 -11.62 18.38
C ASP A 404 -8.88 -12.53 17.15
N TYR A 405 -8.71 -11.90 15.98
CA TYR A 405 -8.63 -12.55 14.68
C TYR A 405 -7.34 -12.14 13.98
N LYS A 406 -6.51 -13.10 13.56
CA LYS A 406 -5.17 -12.83 13.03
C LYS A 406 -4.98 -13.36 11.63
N HIS A 407 -4.38 -12.52 10.78
CA HIS A 407 -3.79 -12.93 9.51
C HIS A 407 -2.29 -12.66 9.55
N PRO A 408 -1.41 -13.58 9.10
CA PRO A 408 0.05 -13.43 9.25
C PRO A 408 0.62 -12.20 8.54
N ALA A 409 0.04 -11.76 7.41
CA ALA A 409 0.46 -10.55 6.72
C ALA A 409 -0.29 -9.29 7.16
N TYR A 410 -1.60 -9.38 7.44
CA TYR A 410 -2.43 -8.19 7.74
C TYR A 410 -2.49 -7.85 9.23
N GLY A 411 -2.00 -8.73 10.10
CA GLY A 411 -1.94 -8.50 11.55
C GLY A 411 -3.20 -8.92 12.29
N LEU A 412 -3.47 -8.25 13.42
CA LEU A 412 -4.50 -8.59 14.38
C LEU A 412 -5.69 -7.64 14.24
N MET A 413 -6.89 -8.18 14.00
CA MET A 413 -8.17 -7.52 14.17
C MET A 413 -8.80 -7.97 15.48
N SER A 414 -9.32 -7.04 16.28
CA SER A 414 -10.04 -7.36 17.51
C SER A 414 -11.49 -6.90 17.41
N ILE A 415 -12.40 -7.77 17.82
CA ILE A 415 -13.83 -7.50 17.95
C ILE A 415 -14.19 -7.57 19.42
N LYS A 416 -14.79 -6.51 19.95
CA LYS A 416 -15.27 -6.46 21.35
C LYS A 416 -16.76 -6.18 21.37
N GLU A 417 -17.49 -6.89 22.21
CA GLU A 417 -18.86 -6.53 22.54
C GLU A 417 -18.83 -5.53 23.72
N GLN A 418 -19.48 -4.41 23.55
CA GLN A 418 -19.57 -3.37 24.58
C GLN A 418 -20.88 -2.60 24.43
N GLY A 419 -21.67 -2.57 25.49
CA GLY A 419 -22.93 -1.83 25.52
C GLY A 419 -23.97 -2.31 24.51
N GLY A 420 -24.00 -3.60 24.19
CA GLY A 420 -24.92 -4.17 23.21
C GLY A 420 -24.54 -3.91 21.75
N ALA A 421 -23.30 -3.51 21.48
CA ALA A 421 -22.77 -3.30 20.13
C ALA A 421 -21.41 -3.96 19.96
N LEU A 422 -21.08 -4.32 18.72
CA LEU A 422 -19.74 -4.79 18.37
C LEU A 422 -18.83 -3.62 17.98
N HIS A 423 -17.63 -3.62 18.53
CA HIS A 423 -16.58 -2.66 18.24
C HIS A 423 -15.40 -3.37 17.59
N TRP A 424 -15.05 -2.90 16.42
CA TRP A 424 -13.91 -3.38 15.66
C TRP A 424 -12.68 -2.49 15.91
N SER A 425 -11.52 -3.10 16.01
CA SER A 425 -10.24 -2.39 16.02
C SER A 425 -9.18 -3.13 15.21
N TRP A 426 -8.35 -2.37 14.49
CA TRP A 426 -7.27 -2.90 13.67
C TRP A 426 -6.19 -1.83 13.48
N ARG A 427 -4.96 -2.13 13.92
CA ARG A 427 -3.78 -1.28 13.70
C ARG A 427 -4.01 0.21 14.04
N GLY A 428 -4.53 0.48 15.21
CA GLY A 428 -4.83 1.83 15.70
C GLY A 428 -6.12 2.44 15.17
N MET A 429 -6.79 1.81 14.23
CA MET A 429 -8.14 2.19 13.81
C MET A 429 -9.19 1.49 14.66
N PHE A 430 -10.33 2.14 14.90
CA PHE A 430 -11.45 1.58 15.67
C PHE A 430 -12.79 2.15 15.19
N ALA A 431 -13.84 1.33 15.22
CA ALA A 431 -15.20 1.74 14.90
C ALA A 431 -16.23 0.81 15.55
N ALA A 432 -17.41 1.33 15.87
CA ALA A 432 -18.57 0.47 16.07
C ALA A 432 -18.96 -0.12 14.71
N VAL A 433 -19.32 -1.41 14.67
CA VAL A 433 -19.84 -2.06 13.45
C VAL A 433 -21.32 -2.29 13.55
N THR A 434 -22.02 -2.16 12.42
CA THR A 434 -23.45 -2.36 12.34
C THR A 434 -23.78 -3.64 11.58
N HIS A 435 -24.79 -4.37 12.02
CA HIS A 435 -25.26 -5.56 11.30
C HIS A 435 -25.77 -5.17 9.91
N ARG A 436 -25.26 -5.83 8.88
CA ARG A 436 -25.68 -5.63 7.49
C ARG A 436 -26.74 -6.67 7.07
N HIS A 437 -26.35 -7.92 7.06
CA HIS A 437 -27.22 -9.09 6.82
C HIS A 437 -26.49 -10.37 7.21
N TYR A 438 -27.21 -11.40 7.64
CA TYR A 438 -26.68 -12.71 8.08
C TYR A 438 -25.47 -12.52 9.02
N GLU A 439 -24.33 -13.11 8.71
CA GLU A 439 -23.08 -13.02 9.48
C GLU A 439 -22.17 -11.84 9.04
N THR A 440 -22.69 -10.91 8.25
CA THR A 440 -21.94 -9.77 7.74
C THR A 440 -22.26 -8.50 8.52
N PHE A 441 -21.23 -7.83 8.97
CA PHE A 441 -21.26 -6.53 9.63
C PHE A 441 -20.52 -5.49 8.80
N GLU A 442 -20.85 -4.24 8.96
CA GLU A 442 -20.35 -3.14 8.15
C GLU A 442 -19.77 -2.04 9.05
N LEU A 443 -18.55 -1.59 8.72
CA LEU A 443 -17.96 -0.43 9.36
C LEU A 443 -18.65 0.83 8.82
N PRO A 444 -18.93 1.82 9.68
CA PRO A 444 -19.49 3.09 9.24
C PRO A 444 -18.50 3.84 8.34
N GLU A 445 -19.03 4.66 7.46
CA GLU A 445 -18.26 5.69 6.76
C GLU A 445 -17.72 6.69 7.79
N VAL A 446 -16.40 6.78 7.96
CA VAL A 446 -15.80 7.69 8.94
C VAL A 446 -14.88 8.65 8.20
N PRO A 447 -15.12 9.97 8.32
CA PRO A 447 -14.45 11.01 7.56
C PRO A 447 -12.93 11.01 7.63
N ASP A 448 -12.39 10.71 8.80
CA ASP A 448 -10.98 10.84 9.13
C ASP A 448 -10.18 9.54 8.99
N ARG A 449 -10.72 8.54 8.24
CA ARG A 449 -10.09 7.23 8.18
C ARG A 449 -9.77 6.82 6.76
N LEU A 450 -8.64 6.14 6.61
CA LEU A 450 -8.19 5.55 5.34
C LEU A 450 -9.01 4.36 4.88
N LEU A 451 -9.89 3.83 5.72
CA LEU A 451 -10.68 2.65 5.41
C LEU A 451 -11.59 2.89 4.20
N PRO A 452 -11.74 1.88 3.34
CA PRO A 452 -12.75 1.93 2.29
C PRO A 452 -14.11 2.21 2.90
N ASP A 453 -14.88 3.07 2.26
CA ASP A 453 -16.26 3.34 2.66
C ASP A 453 -17.00 2.01 2.85
N ARG A 454 -17.56 1.80 4.04
CA ARG A 454 -18.36 0.64 4.39
C ARG A 454 -17.63 -0.69 4.19
N LEU A 455 -16.44 -0.82 4.77
CA LEU A 455 -15.77 -2.12 4.81
C LEU A 455 -16.69 -3.16 5.46
N ALA A 456 -17.10 -4.16 4.69
CA ALA A 456 -17.87 -5.28 5.19
C ALA A 456 -16.92 -6.34 5.77
N ILE A 457 -17.25 -6.87 6.95
CA ILE A 457 -16.60 -8.03 7.55
C ILE A 457 -17.62 -9.14 7.68
N THR A 458 -17.28 -10.34 7.26
CA THR A 458 -18.16 -11.51 7.33
C THR A 458 -17.54 -12.54 8.26
N PHE A 459 -18.27 -12.95 9.28
CA PHE A 459 -17.84 -14.02 10.18
C PHE A 459 -18.15 -15.39 9.58
N LEU A 460 -17.22 -16.32 9.76
CA LEU A 460 -17.29 -17.67 9.22
C LEU A 460 -17.34 -18.67 10.38
N THR A 461 -18.20 -19.69 10.23
CA THR A 461 -18.41 -20.71 11.24
C THR A 461 -17.83 -22.07 10.80
N ASP A 462 -17.50 -22.91 11.78
CA ASP A 462 -17.23 -24.33 11.56
C ASP A 462 -18.54 -25.13 11.42
N ARG A 463 -18.43 -26.45 11.31
CA ARG A 463 -19.59 -27.34 11.16
C ARG A 463 -20.48 -27.41 12.41
N GLU A 464 -19.92 -27.12 13.56
CA GLU A 464 -20.59 -27.05 14.85
C GLU A 464 -21.28 -25.70 15.09
N GLY A 465 -21.10 -24.75 14.17
CA GLY A 465 -21.67 -23.40 14.25
C GLY A 465 -20.84 -22.42 15.06
N ASN A 466 -19.62 -22.76 15.49
CA ASN A 466 -18.77 -21.82 16.22
C ASN A 466 -18.10 -20.83 15.26
N ILE A 467 -18.02 -19.56 15.64
CA ILE A 467 -17.28 -18.54 14.87
C ILE A 467 -15.77 -18.82 14.98
N VAL A 468 -15.12 -19.10 13.85
CA VAL A 468 -13.70 -19.51 13.78
C VAL A 468 -12.82 -18.53 13.01
N SER A 469 -13.41 -17.66 12.23
CA SER A 469 -12.67 -16.65 11.45
C SER A 469 -13.58 -15.50 11.04
N LEU A 470 -12.98 -14.44 10.54
CA LEU A 470 -13.67 -13.39 9.80
C LEU A 470 -12.94 -13.14 8.47
N SER A 471 -13.69 -12.75 7.46
CA SER A 471 -13.16 -12.34 6.16
C SER A 471 -13.46 -10.88 5.88
N ALA A 472 -12.56 -10.22 5.13
CA ALA A 472 -12.69 -8.82 4.73
C ALA A 472 -12.12 -8.62 3.32
N PRO A 473 -12.80 -7.85 2.42
CA PRO A 473 -12.37 -7.58 1.04
C PRO A 473 -11.29 -6.47 1.00
N LEU A 474 -10.12 -6.74 1.60
CA LEU A 474 -9.04 -5.77 1.74
C LEU A 474 -8.17 -5.64 0.47
N GLU A 475 -8.23 -6.61 -0.42
CA GLU A 475 -7.56 -6.58 -1.73
C GLU A 475 -8.52 -7.12 -2.80
N PRO A 476 -9.05 -6.24 -3.67
CA PRO A 476 -10.12 -6.62 -4.60
C PRO A 476 -9.67 -7.60 -5.71
N MET A 477 -8.37 -7.79 -5.90
CA MET A 477 -7.82 -8.64 -6.97
C MET A 477 -7.63 -10.10 -6.55
N VAL A 478 -7.84 -10.42 -5.25
CA VAL A 478 -7.78 -11.78 -4.69
C VAL A 478 -9.07 -12.08 -3.93
N LYS A 479 -9.19 -13.28 -3.36
CA LYS A 479 -10.29 -13.62 -2.46
C LYS A 479 -10.24 -12.74 -1.20
N ASP A 480 -11.37 -12.63 -0.51
CA ASP A 480 -11.43 -11.95 0.78
C ASP A 480 -10.35 -12.47 1.73
N ILE A 481 -9.70 -11.56 2.42
CA ILE A 481 -8.63 -11.89 3.35
C ILE A 481 -9.24 -12.49 4.62
N VAL A 482 -8.84 -13.71 4.96
CA VAL A 482 -9.38 -14.46 6.10
C VAL A 482 -8.46 -14.30 7.31
N PHE A 483 -9.02 -13.81 8.41
CA PHE A 483 -8.38 -13.70 9.71
C PHE A 483 -8.90 -14.84 10.60
N VAL A 484 -8.01 -15.70 11.03
CA VAL A 484 -8.35 -16.84 11.89
C VAL A 484 -8.49 -16.37 13.33
N ARG A 485 -9.57 -16.77 14.00
CA ARG A 485 -9.82 -16.47 15.41
C ARG A 485 -8.72 -17.08 16.28
N LEU A 486 -8.14 -16.28 17.15
CA LEU A 486 -7.17 -16.76 18.13
C LEU A 486 -7.90 -17.49 19.25
N ALA A 487 -7.27 -18.50 19.77
CA ALA A 487 -7.76 -19.22 20.94
C ALA A 487 -7.85 -18.27 22.14
N ALA A 488 -8.90 -18.43 22.93
CA ALA A 488 -9.14 -17.64 24.15
C ALA A 488 -9.72 -18.50 25.26
N GLY A 489 -9.55 -18.06 26.51
CA GLY A 489 -10.04 -18.78 27.69
C GLY A 489 -8.99 -19.72 28.27
N ASP A 490 -9.45 -20.65 29.11
CA ASP A 490 -8.59 -21.53 29.91
C ASP A 490 -7.56 -22.31 29.08
N CYS A 491 -7.90 -22.69 27.84
CA CYS A 491 -6.98 -23.43 26.94
C CYS A 491 -5.69 -22.66 26.61
N THR A 492 -5.65 -21.35 26.80
CA THR A 492 -4.45 -20.52 26.58
C THR A 492 -3.60 -20.37 27.86
N ASP A 493 -4.15 -20.70 29.02
CA ASP A 493 -3.43 -20.65 30.30
C ASP A 493 -2.52 -21.86 30.47
N ALA A 494 -1.24 -21.62 30.75
CA ALA A 494 -0.24 -22.67 30.98
C ALA A 494 -0.56 -23.51 32.22
N ALA A 495 -1.08 -22.90 33.30
CA ALA A 495 -1.46 -23.59 34.50
C ALA A 495 -2.69 -24.48 34.28
N PHE A 496 -3.65 -24.04 33.46
CA PHE A 496 -4.75 -24.90 33.06
C PHE A 496 -4.27 -26.08 32.21
N ARG A 497 -3.41 -25.85 31.20
CA ARG A 497 -2.84 -26.95 30.41
C ARG A 497 -2.08 -27.96 31.28
N ALA A 498 -1.35 -27.50 32.28
CA ALA A 498 -0.69 -28.41 33.21
C ALA A 498 -1.68 -29.28 33.98
N ARG A 499 -2.85 -28.74 34.38
CA ARG A 499 -3.92 -29.50 35.02
C ARG A 499 -4.63 -30.48 34.08
N CYS A 500 -4.60 -30.26 32.77
CA CYS A 500 -5.15 -31.17 31.78
C CYS A 500 -4.30 -32.45 31.61
N ALA A 501 -3.02 -32.42 31.96
CA ALA A 501 -2.16 -33.61 31.92
C ALA A 501 -2.65 -34.67 32.91
N GLY A 502 -2.68 -35.94 32.50
CA GLY A 502 -3.15 -37.06 33.32
C GLY A 502 -3.67 -38.22 32.51
N ILE A 503 -4.24 -39.20 33.20
CA ILE A 503 -4.81 -40.41 32.60
C ILE A 503 -6.35 -40.31 32.70
N PHE A 504 -7.03 -40.59 31.57
CA PHE A 504 -8.50 -40.59 31.48
C PHE A 504 -8.97 -41.92 30.92
N LYS A 505 -9.95 -42.54 31.58
CA LYS A 505 -10.61 -43.80 31.16
C LYS A 505 -12.05 -43.59 30.74
N GLY A 506 -12.41 -44.10 29.56
CA GLY A 506 -13.77 -44.09 29.04
C GLY A 506 -14.00 -45.35 28.21
N GLY A 507 -14.82 -46.29 28.72
CA GLY A 507 -14.94 -47.62 28.15
C GLY A 507 -13.64 -48.41 28.24
N PRO A 508 -13.28 -49.23 27.24
CA PRO A 508 -12.09 -50.06 27.27
C PRO A 508 -10.79 -49.29 26.98
N THR A 509 -10.84 -48.03 26.58
CA THR A 509 -9.71 -47.24 26.08
C THR A 509 -9.15 -46.33 27.16
N THR A 510 -7.86 -46.34 27.36
CA THR A 510 -7.12 -45.41 28.21
C THR A 510 -6.54 -44.28 27.32
N ARG A 511 -6.72 -43.05 27.78
CA ARG A 511 -6.18 -41.86 27.13
C ARG A 511 -5.22 -41.17 28.06
N ARG A 512 -3.99 -40.98 27.62
CA ARG A 512 -2.97 -40.23 28.35
C ARG A 512 -2.77 -38.86 27.71
N VAL A 513 -2.86 -37.84 28.52
CA VAL A 513 -2.55 -36.46 28.14
C VAL A 513 -1.25 -36.05 28.80
N THR A 514 -0.28 -35.56 28.03
CA THR A 514 1.04 -35.10 28.51
C THR A 514 1.33 -33.72 27.95
N LEU A 515 2.32 -33.03 28.51
CA LEU A 515 2.91 -31.80 27.93
C LEU A 515 4.18 -32.18 27.14
N ASP A 516 4.34 -31.60 25.96
CA ASP A 516 5.60 -31.66 25.22
C ASP A 516 6.62 -30.62 25.75
N ALA A 517 7.80 -30.57 25.13
CA ALA A 517 8.86 -29.62 25.52
C ALA A 517 8.50 -28.16 25.34
N GLU A 518 7.53 -27.87 24.49
CA GLU A 518 7.00 -26.52 24.22
C GLU A 518 5.78 -26.17 25.11
N GLY A 519 5.40 -27.07 26.05
CA GLY A 519 4.25 -26.87 26.93
C GLY A 519 2.89 -27.02 26.25
N GLN A 520 2.84 -27.74 25.10
CA GLN A 520 1.60 -28.08 24.41
C GLN A 520 1.09 -29.46 24.87
N LEU A 521 -0.22 -29.60 24.90
CA LEU A 521 -0.83 -30.88 25.24
C LEU A 521 -0.70 -31.89 24.09
N VAL A 522 -0.40 -33.11 24.45
CA VAL A 522 -0.33 -34.28 23.55
C VAL A 522 -1.26 -35.36 24.09
N LEU A 523 -2.22 -35.79 23.29
CA LEU A 523 -3.12 -36.88 23.58
C LEU A 523 -2.65 -38.17 22.93
N LYS A 524 -2.57 -39.24 23.70
CA LYS A 524 -2.30 -40.60 23.21
C LYS A 524 -3.34 -41.56 23.77
N ALA A 525 -4.05 -42.24 22.89
CA ALA A 525 -4.93 -43.38 23.25
C ALA A 525 -4.22 -44.70 23.00
N ASP A 526 -4.71 -45.78 23.64
CA ASP A 526 -4.17 -47.12 23.43
C ASP A 526 -4.22 -47.49 21.94
N ASN A 527 -3.12 -47.98 21.39
CA ASN A 527 -2.96 -48.40 19.99
C ASN A 527 -3.16 -47.28 18.92
N GLU A 528 -3.18 -45.98 19.33
CA GLU A 528 -3.23 -44.86 18.43
C GLU A 528 -1.92 -44.06 18.43
N PRO A 529 -1.61 -43.30 17.37
CA PRO A 529 -0.52 -42.35 17.38
C PRO A 529 -0.78 -41.22 18.41
N ALA A 530 0.28 -40.54 18.80
CA ALA A 530 0.16 -39.37 19.65
C ALA A 530 -0.23 -38.14 18.83
N TYR A 531 -1.21 -37.39 19.28
CA TYR A 531 -1.74 -36.20 18.62
C TYR A 531 -1.47 -34.95 19.45
N ARG A 532 -0.96 -33.91 18.85
CA ARG A 532 -0.90 -32.58 19.47
C ARG A 532 -2.30 -31.97 19.56
N LEU A 533 -2.55 -31.28 20.69
CA LEU A 533 -3.78 -30.56 20.95
C LEU A 533 -3.53 -29.05 20.82
N ALA A 534 -4.10 -28.42 19.82
CA ALA A 534 -4.02 -26.96 19.65
C ALA A 534 -5.15 -26.28 20.42
N PRO A 535 -4.86 -25.22 21.22
CA PRO A 535 -5.90 -24.43 21.88
C PRO A 535 -6.97 -23.94 20.90
N HIS A 536 -8.24 -23.99 21.31
CA HIS A 536 -9.36 -23.58 20.48
C HIS A 536 -10.18 -22.47 21.15
N HIS A 537 -11.02 -22.81 22.13
CA HIS A 537 -11.83 -21.85 22.86
C HIS A 537 -12.26 -22.41 24.23
N GLY A 538 -12.28 -21.57 25.28
CA GLY A 538 -12.62 -22.01 26.61
C GLY A 538 -11.69 -23.12 27.08
N ARG A 539 -12.23 -24.30 27.32
CA ARG A 539 -11.49 -25.51 27.74
C ARG A 539 -11.30 -26.53 26.60
N ARG A 540 -11.50 -26.09 25.35
CA ARG A 540 -11.47 -26.96 24.16
C ARG A 540 -10.17 -26.83 23.40
N PHE A 541 -9.75 -27.97 22.82
CA PHE A 541 -8.55 -28.09 22.00
C PHE A 541 -8.88 -28.88 20.73
N ARG A 542 -8.35 -28.46 19.60
CA ARG A 542 -8.43 -29.22 18.35
C ARG A 542 -7.34 -30.26 18.30
N ILE A 543 -7.64 -31.43 17.75
CA ILE A 543 -6.62 -32.43 17.45
C ILE A 543 -5.94 -32.06 16.15
N VAL A 544 -4.63 -31.76 16.19
CA VAL A 544 -3.86 -31.40 15.00
C VAL A 544 -3.80 -32.57 14.03
N GLY A 545 -4.22 -32.32 12.78
CA GLY A 545 -4.23 -33.34 11.71
C GLY A 545 -5.55 -34.14 11.61
N LEU A 546 -6.53 -33.93 12.51
CA LEU A 546 -7.84 -34.56 12.42
C LEU A 546 -8.94 -33.48 12.40
N GLU A 547 -9.59 -33.30 11.26
CA GLU A 547 -10.72 -32.37 11.15
C GLU A 547 -11.96 -32.90 11.85
N GLY A 548 -12.68 -32.01 12.56
CA GLY A 548 -13.92 -32.36 13.28
C GLY A 548 -13.68 -33.09 14.62
N PHE A 549 -12.42 -33.17 15.08
CA PHE A 549 -12.10 -33.75 16.39
C PHE A 549 -11.68 -32.65 17.36
N VAL A 550 -12.44 -32.55 18.47
CA VAL A 550 -12.21 -31.55 19.54
C VAL A 550 -12.15 -32.27 20.88
N VAL A 551 -11.13 -31.98 21.68
CA VAL A 551 -11.01 -32.41 23.07
C VAL A 551 -11.44 -31.28 23.97
N GLU A 552 -12.40 -31.51 24.84
CA GLU A 552 -12.84 -30.61 25.89
C GLU A 552 -12.49 -31.18 27.26
N PHE A 553 -11.97 -30.35 28.16
CA PHE A 553 -11.68 -30.76 29.53
C PHE A 553 -12.76 -30.23 30.49
N GLY A 554 -13.54 -31.16 31.08
CA GLY A 554 -14.58 -30.86 32.04
C GLY A 554 -14.11 -30.93 33.48
N GLY A 555 -14.87 -30.32 34.40
CA GLY A 555 -14.62 -30.29 35.83
C GLY A 555 -15.18 -29.02 36.48
N GLU A 556 -15.41 -29.06 37.80
CA GLU A 556 -15.91 -27.91 38.57
C GLU A 556 -14.75 -26.93 38.93
N GLY A 557 -15.00 -25.65 38.80
CA GLY A 557 -14.02 -24.59 39.11
C GLY A 557 -12.75 -24.74 38.28
N THR A 558 -11.61 -24.86 38.94
CA THR A 558 -10.30 -25.05 38.29
C THR A 558 -9.92 -26.51 38.05
N ASN A 559 -10.73 -27.47 38.51
CA ASN A 559 -10.44 -28.90 38.38
C ASN A 559 -10.64 -29.38 36.95
N VAL A 560 -9.95 -30.47 36.63
CA VAL A 560 -10.06 -31.16 35.35
C VAL A 560 -10.29 -32.65 35.65
N ASP A 561 -11.55 -33.08 35.65
CA ASP A 561 -11.97 -34.42 36.04
C ASP A 561 -12.44 -35.28 34.88
N GLU A 562 -12.67 -34.63 33.73
CA GLU A 562 -13.20 -35.27 32.54
C GLU A 562 -12.43 -34.85 31.28
N LEU A 563 -12.29 -35.77 30.34
CA LEU A 563 -11.90 -35.52 28.96
C LEU A 563 -13.12 -35.93 28.08
N ILE A 564 -13.64 -34.97 27.36
CA ILE A 564 -14.75 -35.13 26.42
C ILE A 564 -14.19 -35.03 25.02
N LEU A 565 -14.26 -36.11 24.24
CA LEU A 565 -13.83 -36.14 22.85
C LEU A 565 -15.04 -36.01 21.94
N HIS A 566 -15.19 -34.85 21.31
CA HIS A 566 -16.15 -34.61 20.24
C HIS A 566 -15.55 -35.08 18.92
N GLN A 567 -16.30 -35.91 18.19
CA GLN A 567 -15.89 -36.49 16.91
C GLN A 567 -17.08 -36.57 15.95
N PRO A 568 -16.87 -36.66 14.62
CA PRO A 568 -17.97 -36.59 13.64
C PRO A 568 -19.11 -37.60 13.83
N ASN A 569 -18.83 -38.72 14.50
CA ASN A 569 -19.80 -39.81 14.74
C ASN A 569 -20.30 -39.88 16.18
N GLY A 570 -20.02 -38.90 17.03
CA GLY A 570 -20.51 -38.83 18.40
C GLY A 570 -19.54 -38.23 19.42
N THR A 571 -19.95 -38.26 20.68
CA THR A 571 -19.17 -37.73 21.80
C THR A 571 -18.78 -38.88 22.75
N LEU A 572 -17.53 -38.88 23.17
CA LEU A 572 -17.03 -39.86 24.14
C LEU A 572 -16.54 -39.13 25.38
N ILE A 573 -16.95 -39.60 26.56
CA ILE A 573 -16.57 -39.04 27.85
C ILE A 573 -15.63 -40.03 28.56
N ALA A 574 -14.49 -39.54 29.02
CA ALA A 574 -13.53 -40.27 29.83
C ALA A 574 -13.30 -39.55 31.16
N LYS A 575 -13.34 -40.27 32.26
CA LYS A 575 -13.09 -39.73 33.60
C LYS A 575 -11.61 -39.86 33.94
N ARG A 576 -11.09 -38.86 34.68
CA ARG A 576 -9.75 -38.90 35.20
C ARG A 576 -9.59 -40.10 36.18
N VAL A 577 -8.51 -40.80 36.11
CA VAL A 577 -8.13 -41.84 37.07
C VAL A 577 -6.83 -41.39 37.77
N GLU A 578 -6.72 -41.75 39.04
CA GLU A 578 -5.51 -41.56 39.80
C GLU A 578 -4.41 -42.46 39.22
N ASP A 579 -3.19 -42.02 39.17
CA ASP A 579 -2.02 -42.76 38.67
C ASP A 579 -1.69 -43.97 39.54
#